data_df66764c741fd4ed0e2a909b63a36e18
#
_entry.id   df66764c741fd4ed0e2a909b63a36e18
#
_cell.length_a   1.000
_cell.length_b   1.000
_cell.length_c   1.000
_cell.angle_alpha   90.00
_cell.angle_beta   90.00
_cell.angle_gamma   90.00
#
_symmetry.space_group_name_H-M   'P 1'
#
loop_
_entity.id
_entity.type
_entity.pdbx_description
1 polymer ?
#
loop_
_entity_poly.entity_id
_entity_poly.type
_entity_poly.pdbx_seq_one_letter_code
_entity_poly.pdbx_strand_id
1 'polypeptide(L)'
;MKLPISFIESTRALMGDEEYQELSVALEQEPPASVRLNSKFPGLAACSSISGRIPWAAEGYYLNQRLTFTFDPLFHAGCYYVQEASSMFVEQVLRRYVTTPVKMLDLCAAPGGKSTHARSVLPEGSLLVANEVIRNRSQILAENLTKWGYADVVVTNNDPSDFSRIGSFFDVILTDVPCSGEGMFRKDPGAIEEWSPENVEICWQRQRRIITDIWPCLKPGGILIYSTCTYNTREDEENITWIRQEFGAEPLPLAVPAEWNITGSLLVGVDAPVYRFLPHKTQGEGFFLAALRKPEE
;
A
#
# COMPACT_ATOMS: atom_id res chain seq x y z
N MET A 1 -8.50 -23.42 4.53
CA MET A 1 -7.88 -22.89 3.27
C MET A 1 -6.79 -23.85 2.80
N LYS A 2 -6.72 -24.16 1.50
CA LYS A 2 -5.66 -25.04 0.95
C LYS A 2 -4.57 -24.16 0.32
N LEU A 3 -3.48 -23.98 1.04
CA LEU A 3 -2.33 -23.18 0.57
C LEU A 3 -1.38 -24.05 -0.28
N PRO A 4 -0.66 -23.45 -1.27
CA PRO A 4 0.35 -24.15 -2.05
C PRO A 4 1.47 -24.66 -1.14
N ILE A 5 1.96 -25.88 -1.40
CA ILE A 5 3.01 -26.52 -0.59
C ILE A 5 4.28 -25.66 -0.59
N SER A 6 4.67 -25.16 -1.75
CA SER A 6 5.86 -24.30 -1.88
C SER A 6 5.73 -22.98 -1.09
N PHE A 7 4.52 -22.41 -0.99
CA PHE A 7 4.28 -21.25 -0.12
C PHE A 7 4.47 -21.62 1.35
N ILE A 8 3.90 -22.76 1.77
CA ILE A 8 4.01 -23.24 3.16
C ILE A 8 5.48 -23.44 3.52
N GLU A 9 6.23 -24.14 2.68
CA GLU A 9 7.65 -24.44 2.92
C GLU A 9 8.51 -23.17 2.98
N SER A 10 8.36 -22.28 2.00
CA SER A 10 9.16 -21.05 1.94
C SER A 10 8.81 -20.05 3.06
N THR A 11 7.53 -19.93 3.39
CA THR A 11 7.10 -19.00 4.46
C THR A 11 7.48 -19.53 5.84
N ARG A 12 7.38 -20.84 6.06
CA ARG A 12 7.87 -21.49 7.27
C ARG A 12 9.38 -21.35 7.43
N ALA A 13 10.14 -21.54 6.36
CA ALA A 13 11.59 -21.33 6.37
C ALA A 13 11.96 -19.87 6.70
N LEU A 14 11.15 -18.91 6.23
CA LEU A 14 11.36 -17.49 6.46
C LEU A 14 11.04 -17.06 7.90
N MET A 15 9.91 -17.50 8.44
CA MET A 15 9.38 -17.03 9.74
C MET A 15 9.75 -17.96 10.92
N GLY A 16 10.07 -19.22 10.65
CA GLY A 16 10.15 -20.28 11.65
C GLY A 16 8.81 -20.97 11.86
N ASP A 17 8.84 -22.15 12.47
CA ASP A 17 7.66 -23.01 12.62
C ASP A 17 6.57 -22.37 13.49
N GLU A 18 6.95 -21.76 14.61
CA GLU A 18 6.03 -21.16 15.58
C GLU A 18 5.28 -19.98 14.95
N GLU A 19 5.98 -19.02 14.38
CA GLU A 19 5.38 -17.85 13.79
C GLU A 19 4.54 -18.19 12.54
N TYR A 20 5.02 -19.15 11.74
CA TYR A 20 4.22 -19.64 10.61
C TYR A 20 2.90 -20.27 11.08
N GLN A 21 2.91 -21.02 12.18
CA GLN A 21 1.69 -21.62 12.74
C GLN A 21 0.69 -20.53 13.16
N GLU A 22 1.14 -19.46 13.80
CA GLU A 22 0.31 -18.32 14.16
C GLU A 22 -0.29 -17.64 12.91
N LEU A 23 0.52 -17.43 11.87
CA LEU A 23 0.05 -16.90 10.60
C LEU A 23 -1.01 -17.82 9.97
N SER A 24 -0.75 -19.12 9.95
CA SER A 24 -1.68 -20.11 9.39
C SER A 24 -3.05 -20.08 10.09
N VAL A 25 -3.06 -19.98 11.41
CA VAL A 25 -4.30 -19.84 12.19
C VAL A 25 -5.03 -18.54 11.86
N ALA A 26 -4.28 -17.42 11.74
CA ALA A 26 -4.87 -16.13 11.41
C ALA A 26 -5.50 -16.13 10.00
N LEU A 27 -4.89 -16.82 9.03
CA LEU A 27 -5.42 -16.92 7.67
C LEU A 27 -6.73 -17.72 7.57
N GLU A 28 -7.07 -18.54 8.56
CA GLU A 28 -8.35 -19.25 8.63
C GLU A 28 -9.48 -18.41 9.26
N GLN A 29 -9.16 -17.27 9.84
CA GLN A 29 -10.13 -16.36 10.46
C GLN A 29 -10.80 -15.44 9.43
N GLU A 30 -11.97 -14.91 9.79
CA GLU A 30 -12.63 -13.87 8.99
C GLU A 30 -11.75 -12.62 8.86
N PRO A 31 -11.59 -12.07 7.64
CA PRO A 31 -10.81 -10.86 7.46
C PRO A 31 -11.46 -9.66 8.15
N PRO A 32 -10.71 -8.79 8.82
CA PRO A 32 -11.25 -7.58 9.42
C PRO A 32 -11.91 -6.68 8.36
N ALA A 33 -13.02 -6.06 8.73
CA ALA A 33 -13.63 -5.00 7.93
C ALA A 33 -13.17 -3.64 8.44
N SER A 34 -12.83 -2.75 7.53
CA SER A 34 -12.36 -1.40 7.86
C SER A 34 -12.76 -0.38 6.80
N VAL A 35 -12.92 0.85 7.24
CA VAL A 35 -13.29 1.99 6.40
C VAL A 35 -12.43 3.20 6.75
N ARG A 36 -12.30 4.12 5.80
CA ARG A 36 -11.70 5.43 6.02
C ARG A 36 -12.73 6.50 5.68
N LEU A 37 -13.01 7.37 6.65
CA LEU A 37 -13.98 8.45 6.49
C LEU A 37 -13.40 9.57 5.61
N ASN A 38 -14.30 10.22 4.89
CA ASN A 38 -13.94 11.42 4.13
C ASN A 38 -14.11 12.65 5.02
N SER A 39 -13.01 13.32 5.33
CA SER A 39 -13.00 14.49 6.22
C SER A 39 -13.80 15.71 5.68
N LYS A 40 -14.18 15.69 4.42
CA LYS A 40 -15.10 16.69 3.84
C LYS A 40 -16.53 16.59 4.38
N PHE A 41 -16.88 15.47 5.01
CA PHE A 41 -18.20 15.23 5.58
C PHE A 41 -18.08 14.99 7.10
N PRO A 42 -17.66 16.00 7.87
CA PRO A 42 -17.53 15.87 9.32
C PRO A 42 -18.88 15.57 9.96
N GLY A 43 -18.91 14.62 10.87
CA GLY A 43 -20.14 14.22 11.57
C GLY A 43 -20.90 13.06 10.95
N LEU A 44 -20.52 12.56 9.77
CA LEU A 44 -21.04 11.32 9.18
C LEU A 44 -20.43 10.05 9.80
N ALA A 45 -19.75 10.17 10.90
CA ALA A 45 -19.23 9.08 11.72
C ALA A 45 -20.32 8.17 12.33
N ALA A 46 -21.53 8.24 11.85
CA ALA A 46 -22.67 7.47 12.34
C ALA A 46 -22.78 6.08 11.69
N CYS A 47 -21.67 5.44 11.40
CA CYS A 47 -21.72 4.00 11.18
C CYS A 47 -21.82 3.34 12.55
N SER A 48 -23.00 2.86 12.91
CA SER A 48 -23.26 2.11 14.16
C SER A 48 -22.41 0.84 14.30
N SER A 49 -21.68 0.48 13.25
CA SER A 49 -20.81 -0.69 13.17
C SER A 49 -19.35 -0.42 13.49
N ILE A 50 -18.96 0.82 13.84
CA ILE A 50 -17.57 1.13 14.23
C ILE A 50 -17.25 0.43 15.54
N SER A 51 -16.18 -0.39 15.54
CA SER A 51 -15.69 -1.11 16.73
C SER A 51 -14.42 -0.51 17.33
N GLY A 52 -13.67 0.29 16.57
CA GLY A 52 -12.44 0.92 17.04
C GLY A 52 -11.76 1.76 15.97
N ARG A 53 -10.71 2.48 16.38
CA ARG A 53 -9.90 3.28 15.47
C ARG A 53 -8.71 2.48 14.96
N ILE A 54 -8.30 2.75 13.72
CA ILE A 54 -7.03 2.27 13.19
C ILE A 54 -5.94 3.22 13.69
N PRO A 55 -4.96 2.71 14.46
CA PRO A 55 -4.02 3.60 15.18
C PRO A 55 -3.16 4.48 14.27
N TRP A 56 -2.86 4.02 13.05
CA TRP A 56 -1.95 4.70 12.11
C TRP A 56 -2.67 5.55 11.05
N ALA A 57 -3.99 5.70 11.14
CA ALA A 57 -4.77 6.51 10.20
C ALA A 57 -5.82 7.33 10.94
N ALA A 58 -5.77 8.66 10.79
CA ALA A 58 -6.62 9.58 11.56
C ALA A 58 -8.12 9.34 11.32
N GLU A 59 -8.52 9.02 10.09
CA GLU A 59 -9.89 8.76 9.70
C GLU A 59 -10.18 7.27 9.45
N GLY A 60 -9.29 6.38 9.90
CA GLY A 60 -9.43 4.93 9.75
C GLY A 60 -10.16 4.29 10.92
N TYR A 61 -11.10 3.39 10.61
CA TYR A 61 -11.92 2.71 11.60
C TYR A 61 -12.12 1.24 11.24
N TYR A 62 -12.06 0.39 12.27
CA TYR A 62 -12.52 -1.00 12.18
C TYR A 62 -14.03 -1.07 12.36
N LEU A 63 -14.63 -2.05 11.68
CA LEU A 63 -16.04 -2.38 11.82
C LEU A 63 -16.20 -3.70 12.56
N ASN A 64 -17.28 -3.82 13.36
CA ASN A 64 -17.60 -5.07 14.07
C ASN A 64 -18.17 -6.16 13.15
N GLN A 65 -18.58 -5.80 11.94
CA GLN A 65 -19.07 -6.72 10.91
C GLN A 65 -18.84 -6.14 9.52
N ARG A 66 -18.75 -7.01 8.52
CA ARG A 66 -18.73 -6.58 7.12
C ARG A 66 -20.14 -6.19 6.70
N LEU A 67 -20.30 -4.96 6.22
CA LEU A 67 -21.56 -4.45 5.69
C LEU A 67 -21.67 -4.70 4.19
N THR A 68 -22.91 -4.68 3.66
CA THR A 68 -23.16 -4.69 2.22
C THR A 68 -23.13 -3.25 1.73
N PHE A 69 -21.92 -2.72 1.52
CA PHE A 69 -21.65 -1.31 1.20
C PHE A 69 -22.39 -0.83 -0.06
N THR A 70 -22.65 -1.70 -1.02
CA THR A 70 -23.34 -1.38 -2.27
C THR A 70 -24.77 -0.88 -2.07
N PHE A 71 -25.37 -1.13 -0.92
CA PHE A 71 -26.71 -0.63 -0.55
C PHE A 71 -26.65 0.63 0.32
N ASP A 72 -25.47 1.11 0.66
CA ASP A 72 -25.31 2.29 1.50
C ASP A 72 -25.20 3.56 0.65
N PRO A 73 -26.18 4.49 0.73
CA PRO A 73 -26.11 5.76 0.01
C PRO A 73 -24.86 6.59 0.34
N LEU A 74 -24.36 6.51 1.57
CA LEU A 74 -23.19 7.25 2.01
C LEU A 74 -21.91 6.73 1.35
N PHE A 75 -21.84 5.43 1.06
CA PHE A 75 -20.77 4.85 0.25
C PHE A 75 -20.75 5.45 -1.15
N HIS A 76 -21.89 5.53 -1.80
CA HIS A 76 -22.02 6.10 -3.15
C HIS A 76 -21.81 7.63 -3.18
N ALA A 77 -22.12 8.30 -2.09
CA ALA A 77 -21.86 9.73 -1.94
C ALA A 77 -20.39 10.08 -1.64
N GLY A 78 -19.52 9.09 -1.48
CA GLY A 78 -18.10 9.30 -1.18
C GLY A 78 -17.83 9.75 0.26
N CYS A 79 -18.72 9.46 1.19
CA CYS A 79 -18.55 9.81 2.60
C CYS A 79 -17.50 8.96 3.30
N TYR A 80 -17.25 7.78 2.79
CA TYR A 80 -16.18 6.88 3.25
C TYR A 80 -15.68 5.98 2.12
N TYR A 81 -14.48 5.43 2.31
CA TYR A 81 -13.86 4.43 1.44
C TYR A 81 -13.66 3.13 2.20
N VAL A 82 -14.06 2.00 1.60
CA VAL A 82 -13.78 0.68 2.16
C VAL A 82 -12.33 0.32 1.84
N GLN A 83 -11.46 0.39 2.83
CA GLN A 83 -10.04 0.20 2.67
C GLN A 83 -9.49 -0.75 3.71
N GLU A 84 -8.58 -1.61 3.30
CA GLU A 84 -7.84 -2.51 4.18
C GLU A 84 -6.96 -1.69 5.14
N ALA A 85 -6.98 -2.04 6.42
CA ALA A 85 -6.39 -1.24 7.49
C ALA A 85 -4.88 -1.03 7.34
N SER A 86 -4.13 -2.08 6.99
CA SER A 86 -2.66 -2.02 6.88
C SER A 86 -2.22 -1.05 5.78
N SER A 87 -2.95 -1.00 4.67
CA SER A 87 -2.67 -0.10 3.55
C SER A 87 -2.82 1.38 3.89
N MET A 88 -3.53 1.70 4.97
CA MET A 88 -3.66 3.08 5.47
C MET A 88 -2.37 3.61 6.11
N PHE A 89 -1.38 2.75 6.34
CA PHE A 89 -0.09 3.15 6.92
C PHE A 89 0.69 4.15 6.06
N VAL A 90 0.37 4.27 4.78
CA VAL A 90 0.94 5.30 3.90
C VAL A 90 0.79 6.71 4.48
N GLU A 91 -0.25 6.95 5.26
CA GLU A 91 -0.49 8.23 5.95
C GLU A 91 0.68 8.64 6.84
N GLN A 92 1.34 7.68 7.50
CA GLN A 92 2.47 7.96 8.40
C GLN A 92 3.66 8.56 7.65
N VAL A 93 3.96 8.09 6.45
CA VAL A 93 5.01 8.66 5.61
C VAL A 93 4.65 10.08 5.20
N LEU A 94 3.43 10.29 4.70
CA LEU A 94 2.99 11.59 4.22
C LEU A 94 2.96 12.62 5.35
N ARG A 95 2.42 12.30 6.50
CA ARG A 95 2.39 13.22 7.65
C ARG A 95 3.78 13.55 8.20
N ARG A 96 4.70 12.60 8.15
CA ARG A 96 6.05 12.81 8.70
C ARG A 96 6.93 13.64 7.78
N TYR A 97 6.84 13.41 6.46
CA TYR A 97 7.83 13.91 5.52
C TYR A 97 7.27 14.91 4.49
N VAL A 98 5.95 15.05 4.38
CA VAL A 98 5.30 15.96 3.42
C VAL A 98 4.56 17.05 4.17
N THR A 99 5.27 18.15 4.45
CA THR A 99 4.76 19.28 5.25
C THR A 99 4.43 20.52 4.42
N THR A 100 4.80 20.52 3.15
CA THR A 100 4.54 21.60 2.18
C THR A 100 3.88 21.03 0.94
N PRO A 101 3.20 21.86 0.11
CA PRO A 101 2.56 21.40 -1.11
C PRO A 101 3.54 20.66 -2.03
N VAL A 102 3.12 19.53 -2.56
CA VAL A 102 3.93 18.63 -3.40
C VAL A 102 3.19 18.22 -4.67
N LYS A 103 3.96 17.77 -5.67
CA LYS A 103 3.46 16.99 -6.80
C LYS A 103 3.71 15.52 -6.50
N MET A 104 2.65 14.79 -6.26
CA MET A 104 2.71 13.35 -5.95
C MET A 104 2.17 12.52 -7.11
N LEU A 105 2.86 11.42 -7.41
CA LEU A 105 2.39 10.36 -8.30
C LEU A 105 2.04 9.12 -7.46
N ASP A 106 0.85 8.58 -7.65
CA ASP A 106 0.50 7.20 -7.30
C ASP A 106 0.50 6.37 -8.58
N LEU A 107 1.54 5.57 -8.78
CA LEU A 107 1.85 4.97 -10.09
C LEU A 107 0.97 3.77 -10.44
N CYS A 108 0.59 2.96 -9.45
CA CYS A 108 -0.22 1.76 -9.59
C CYS A 108 -1.49 1.90 -8.75
N ALA A 109 -2.31 2.90 -9.08
CA ALA A 109 -3.25 3.51 -8.13
C ALA A 109 -4.59 2.79 -7.97
N ALA A 110 -5.06 2.04 -8.99
CA ALA A 110 -6.39 1.43 -8.93
C ALA A 110 -6.50 0.40 -7.80
N PRO A 111 -7.64 0.35 -7.13
CA PRO A 111 -8.90 1.06 -7.39
C PRO A 111 -8.99 2.48 -6.81
N GLY A 112 -7.98 2.98 -6.07
CA GLY A 112 -7.96 4.35 -5.55
C GLY A 112 -7.96 4.49 -4.04
N GLY A 113 -7.79 3.40 -3.29
CA GLY A 113 -7.72 3.44 -1.82
C GLY A 113 -6.59 4.32 -1.31
N LYS A 114 -5.36 4.08 -1.77
CA LYS A 114 -4.20 4.88 -1.39
C LYS A 114 -4.21 6.27 -2.01
N SER A 115 -4.72 6.42 -3.24
CA SER A 115 -4.86 7.74 -3.91
C SER A 115 -5.83 8.66 -3.19
N THR A 116 -7.03 8.20 -2.87
CA THR A 116 -8.02 8.98 -2.11
C THR A 116 -7.51 9.31 -0.71
N HIS A 117 -6.80 8.37 -0.09
CA HIS A 117 -6.17 8.57 1.21
C HIS A 117 -5.07 9.65 1.14
N ALA A 118 -4.14 9.51 0.20
CA ALA A 118 -3.08 10.49 0.00
C ALA A 118 -3.64 11.88 -0.24
N ARG A 119 -4.65 12.01 -1.12
CA ARG A 119 -5.25 13.32 -1.41
C ARG A 119 -5.83 13.99 -0.17
N SER A 120 -6.44 13.21 0.73
CA SER A 120 -7.01 13.75 1.98
C SER A 120 -5.95 14.24 2.97
N VAL A 121 -4.73 13.72 2.89
CA VAL A 121 -3.63 13.97 3.85
C VAL A 121 -2.63 15.00 3.32
N LEU A 122 -2.45 15.08 2.00
CA LEU A 122 -1.51 16.03 1.39
C LEU A 122 -1.87 17.48 1.73
N PRO A 123 -0.86 18.34 1.95
CA PRO A 123 -1.06 19.76 2.15
C PRO A 123 -1.89 20.41 1.04
N GLU A 124 -2.67 21.44 1.38
CA GLU A 124 -3.39 22.24 0.42
C GLU A 124 -2.45 22.80 -0.65
N GLY A 125 -2.88 22.82 -1.90
CA GLY A 125 -2.05 23.22 -3.04
C GLY A 125 -1.20 22.10 -3.65
N SER A 126 -1.25 20.90 -3.08
CA SER A 126 -0.60 19.73 -3.68
C SER A 126 -1.37 19.23 -4.90
N LEU A 127 -0.65 18.70 -5.87
CA LEU A 127 -1.20 17.98 -7.03
C LEU A 127 -1.00 16.47 -6.86
N LEU A 128 -2.06 15.69 -7.03
CA LEU A 128 -1.99 14.23 -7.12
C LEU A 128 -2.22 13.78 -8.56
N VAL A 129 -1.28 13.03 -9.09
CA VAL A 129 -1.45 12.25 -10.32
C VAL A 129 -1.62 10.79 -9.93
N ALA A 130 -2.75 10.21 -10.31
CA ALA A 130 -3.07 8.80 -10.05
C ALA A 130 -3.09 8.06 -11.37
N ASN A 131 -2.19 7.08 -11.52
CA ASN A 131 -2.00 6.34 -12.75
C ASN A 131 -2.39 4.87 -12.58
N GLU A 132 -2.90 4.29 -13.65
CA GLU A 132 -3.14 2.86 -13.76
C GLU A 132 -2.91 2.39 -15.21
N VAL A 133 -2.12 1.35 -15.37
CA VAL A 133 -1.78 0.82 -16.71
C VAL A 133 -2.95 0.10 -17.37
N ILE A 134 -3.80 -0.55 -16.58
CA ILE A 134 -4.94 -1.33 -17.09
C ILE A 134 -6.15 -0.40 -17.25
N ARG A 135 -6.61 -0.23 -18.50
CA ARG A 135 -7.67 0.73 -18.87
C ARG A 135 -8.96 0.58 -18.04
N ASN A 136 -9.46 -0.62 -17.89
CA ASN A 136 -10.71 -0.84 -17.13
C ASN A 136 -10.53 -0.46 -15.66
N ARG A 137 -9.36 -0.71 -15.09
CA ARG A 137 -9.05 -0.34 -13.71
C ARG A 137 -8.84 1.17 -13.57
N SER A 138 -8.30 1.84 -14.59
CA SER A 138 -8.16 3.31 -14.57
C SER A 138 -9.51 4.03 -14.57
N GLN A 139 -10.54 3.44 -15.19
CA GLN A 139 -11.90 3.96 -15.14
C GLN A 139 -12.48 3.87 -13.72
N ILE A 140 -12.30 2.74 -13.06
CA ILE A 140 -12.71 2.55 -11.65
C ILE A 140 -11.98 3.55 -10.73
N LEU A 141 -10.69 3.75 -10.97
CA LEU A 141 -9.88 4.75 -10.27
C LEU A 141 -10.46 6.16 -10.44
N ALA A 142 -10.79 6.54 -11.67
CA ALA A 142 -11.38 7.84 -11.98
C ALA A 142 -12.73 8.05 -11.28
N GLU A 143 -13.59 7.04 -11.29
CA GLU A 143 -14.88 7.07 -10.59
C GLU A 143 -14.70 7.26 -9.08
N ASN A 144 -13.79 6.52 -8.46
CA ASN A 144 -13.53 6.60 -7.03
C ASN A 144 -12.93 7.96 -6.62
N LEU A 145 -12.00 8.51 -7.40
CA LEU A 145 -11.44 9.83 -7.15
C LEU A 145 -12.46 10.94 -7.36
N THR A 146 -13.32 10.85 -8.38
CA THR A 146 -14.41 11.77 -8.61
C THR A 146 -15.40 11.74 -7.43
N LYS A 147 -15.80 10.57 -7.02
CA LYS A 147 -16.67 10.36 -5.86
C LYS A 147 -16.08 10.92 -4.56
N TRP A 148 -14.77 10.78 -4.38
CA TRP A 148 -14.07 11.33 -3.21
C TRP A 148 -14.09 12.85 -3.15
N GLY A 149 -14.13 13.52 -4.32
CA GLY A 149 -14.53 14.92 -4.45
C GLY A 149 -13.47 15.95 -4.09
N TYR A 150 -12.20 15.61 -4.12
CA TYR A 150 -11.10 16.58 -3.98
C TYR A 150 -10.68 17.14 -5.34
N ALA A 151 -10.34 18.43 -5.37
CA ALA A 151 -9.68 19.06 -6.50
C ALA A 151 -8.19 18.69 -6.61
N ASP A 152 -7.52 19.16 -7.65
CA ASP A 152 -6.09 18.98 -7.88
C ASP A 152 -5.67 17.49 -7.98
N VAL A 153 -6.49 16.73 -8.70
CA VAL A 153 -6.27 15.31 -9.02
C VAL A 153 -6.33 15.12 -10.53
N VAL A 154 -5.33 14.43 -11.07
CA VAL A 154 -5.29 14.01 -12.48
C VAL A 154 -5.21 12.48 -12.53
N VAL A 155 -6.08 11.86 -13.32
CA VAL A 155 -6.05 10.42 -13.57
C VAL A 155 -5.42 10.15 -14.93
N THR A 156 -4.46 9.23 -14.97
CA THR A 156 -3.77 8.82 -16.19
C THR A 156 -3.86 7.32 -16.41
N ASN A 157 -3.74 6.91 -17.69
CA ASN A 157 -3.71 5.50 -18.08
C ASN A 157 -2.48 5.27 -18.94
N ASN A 158 -1.33 5.05 -18.30
CA ASN A 158 -0.03 4.97 -18.93
C ASN A 158 0.80 3.81 -18.35
N ASP A 159 1.71 3.26 -19.18
CA ASP A 159 2.79 2.42 -18.68
C ASP A 159 3.79 3.28 -17.90
N PRO A 160 4.44 2.74 -16.84
CA PRO A 160 5.46 3.47 -16.09
C PRO A 160 6.55 4.11 -16.96
N SER A 161 6.96 3.46 -18.04
CA SER A 161 7.97 3.97 -18.98
C SER A 161 7.56 5.26 -19.69
N ASP A 162 6.27 5.52 -19.87
CA ASP A 162 5.77 6.73 -20.51
C ASP A 162 6.10 8.00 -19.68
N PHE A 163 6.24 7.86 -18.39
CA PHE A 163 6.57 8.95 -17.47
C PHE A 163 8.01 9.44 -17.62
N SER A 164 8.91 8.64 -18.20
CA SER A 164 10.30 9.02 -18.44
C SER A 164 10.45 10.33 -19.24
N ARG A 165 9.43 10.65 -20.05
CA ARG A 165 9.39 11.87 -20.88
C ARG A 165 9.16 13.15 -20.07
N ILE A 166 8.66 13.05 -18.84
CA ILE A 166 8.36 14.21 -18.00
C ILE A 166 9.62 14.71 -17.30
N GLY A 167 10.61 13.83 -17.12
CA GLY A 167 11.83 14.15 -16.38
C GLY A 167 11.55 14.33 -14.89
N SER A 168 12.42 15.05 -14.20
CA SER A 168 12.36 15.29 -12.76
C SER A 168 11.18 16.20 -12.38
N PHE A 169 10.04 15.62 -12.03
CA PHE A 169 8.78 16.34 -11.84
C PHE A 169 8.12 16.13 -10.48
N PHE A 170 8.14 14.91 -9.97
CA PHE A 170 7.42 14.54 -8.75
C PHE A 170 8.30 14.69 -7.51
N ASP A 171 7.72 15.25 -6.46
CA ASP A 171 8.33 15.32 -5.12
C ASP A 171 8.14 14.02 -4.33
N VAL A 172 7.04 13.32 -4.60
CA VAL A 172 6.70 12.04 -3.97
C VAL A 172 6.17 11.08 -5.04
N ILE A 173 6.66 9.86 -5.04
CA ILE A 173 6.12 8.77 -5.86
C ILE A 173 5.76 7.60 -4.95
N LEU A 174 4.50 7.17 -4.99
CA LEU A 174 4.02 5.95 -4.38
C LEU A 174 3.98 4.86 -5.46
N THR A 175 4.68 3.76 -5.18
CA THR A 175 4.65 2.55 -6.00
C THR A 175 4.11 1.40 -5.16
N ASP A 176 2.79 1.26 -5.15
CA ASP A 176 2.12 0.06 -4.66
C ASP A 176 2.17 -0.98 -5.78
N VAL A 177 3.32 -1.64 -5.91
CA VAL A 177 3.66 -2.42 -7.09
C VAL A 177 2.81 -3.68 -7.22
N PRO A 178 2.48 -4.10 -8.47
CA PRO A 178 1.91 -5.43 -8.68
C PRO A 178 2.82 -6.50 -8.09
N CYS A 179 2.26 -7.39 -7.29
CA CYS A 179 3.00 -8.39 -6.53
C CYS A 179 2.32 -9.76 -6.60
N SER A 180 2.95 -10.79 -6.03
CA SER A 180 2.41 -12.16 -6.00
C SER A 180 1.14 -12.32 -5.16
N GLY A 181 0.79 -11.33 -4.34
CA GLY A 181 -0.52 -11.24 -3.68
C GLY A 181 -0.71 -12.18 -2.50
N GLU A 182 0.34 -12.62 -1.83
CA GLU A 182 0.25 -13.54 -0.67
C GLU A 182 -0.62 -12.99 0.46
N GLY A 183 -0.60 -11.68 0.68
CA GLY A 183 -1.43 -11.00 1.66
C GLY A 183 -2.93 -10.93 1.29
N MET A 184 -3.30 -11.38 0.09
CA MET A 184 -4.69 -11.44 -0.36
C MET A 184 -5.33 -12.82 -0.19
N PHE A 185 -4.58 -13.84 0.18
CA PHE A 185 -5.04 -15.22 0.23
C PHE A 185 -6.30 -15.44 1.07
N ARG A 186 -6.44 -14.71 2.17
CA ARG A 186 -7.61 -14.78 3.03
C ARG A 186 -8.88 -14.20 2.38
N LYS A 187 -8.72 -13.21 1.51
CA LYS A 187 -9.83 -12.48 0.85
C LYS A 187 -10.15 -12.99 -0.55
N ASP A 188 -9.13 -13.47 -1.26
CA ASP A 188 -9.23 -13.82 -2.67
C ASP A 188 -8.66 -15.23 -2.92
N PRO A 189 -9.51 -16.24 -3.05
CA PRO A 189 -9.07 -17.59 -3.42
C PRO A 189 -8.34 -17.64 -4.77
N GLY A 190 -8.66 -16.74 -5.70
CA GLY A 190 -7.97 -16.64 -7.00
C GLY A 190 -6.49 -16.30 -6.84
N ALA A 191 -6.14 -15.49 -5.85
CA ALA A 191 -4.74 -15.18 -5.57
C ALA A 191 -3.92 -16.42 -5.18
N ILE A 192 -4.55 -17.40 -4.51
CA ILE A 192 -3.91 -18.68 -4.17
C ILE A 192 -3.66 -19.51 -5.43
N GLU A 193 -4.63 -19.54 -6.36
CA GLU A 193 -4.52 -20.31 -7.60
C GLU A 193 -3.46 -19.73 -8.56
N GLU A 194 -3.31 -18.41 -8.58
CA GLU A 194 -2.33 -17.72 -9.42
C GLU A 194 -0.92 -17.76 -8.83
N TRP A 195 -0.78 -18.00 -7.53
CA TRP A 195 0.51 -17.99 -6.86
C TRP A 195 1.38 -19.20 -7.23
N SER A 196 2.63 -18.93 -7.56
CA SER A 196 3.70 -19.93 -7.72
C SER A 196 5.05 -19.29 -7.46
N PRO A 197 6.12 -20.07 -7.20
CA PRO A 197 7.48 -19.53 -7.13
C PRO A 197 7.87 -18.77 -8.41
N GLU A 198 7.46 -19.26 -9.56
CA GLU A 198 7.72 -18.63 -10.86
C GLU A 198 7.00 -17.28 -10.97
N ASN A 199 5.76 -17.18 -10.46
CA ASN A 199 5.02 -15.91 -10.44
C ASN A 199 5.67 -14.88 -9.50
N VAL A 200 6.24 -15.32 -8.38
CA VAL A 200 7.05 -14.45 -7.50
C VAL A 200 8.23 -13.84 -8.26
N GLU A 201 8.97 -14.65 -9.05
CA GLU A 201 10.09 -14.16 -9.86
C GLU A 201 9.63 -13.19 -10.96
N ILE A 202 8.51 -13.46 -11.62
CA ILE A 202 7.93 -12.57 -12.63
C ILE A 202 7.54 -11.23 -11.99
N CYS A 203 6.91 -11.25 -10.83
CA CYS A 203 6.55 -10.05 -10.11
C CYS A 203 7.78 -9.26 -9.68
N TRP A 204 8.78 -9.92 -9.13
CA TRP A 204 10.05 -9.32 -8.74
C TRP A 204 10.74 -8.59 -9.90
N GLN A 205 10.84 -9.22 -11.07
CA GLN A 205 11.43 -8.60 -12.26
C GLN A 205 10.61 -7.38 -12.72
N ARG A 206 9.29 -7.49 -12.70
CA ARG A 206 8.37 -6.40 -13.04
C ARG A 206 8.52 -5.22 -12.10
N GLN A 207 8.63 -5.47 -10.80
CA GLN A 207 8.81 -4.43 -9.79
C GLN A 207 10.10 -3.65 -10.01
N ARG A 208 11.20 -4.31 -10.33
CA ARG A 208 12.48 -3.65 -10.65
C ARG A 208 12.40 -2.83 -11.93
N ARG A 209 11.74 -3.35 -12.95
CA ARG A 209 11.47 -2.58 -14.18
C ARG A 209 10.67 -1.32 -13.89
N ILE A 210 9.58 -1.42 -13.13
CA ILE A 210 8.73 -0.28 -12.76
C ILE A 210 9.55 0.79 -12.03
N ILE A 211 10.35 0.41 -11.06
CA ILE A 211 11.19 1.37 -10.32
C ILE A 211 12.22 2.02 -11.23
N THR A 212 12.88 1.24 -12.08
CA THR A 212 13.86 1.78 -13.04
C THR A 212 13.22 2.82 -13.97
N ASP A 213 12.04 2.51 -14.51
CA ASP A 213 11.33 3.38 -15.45
C ASP A 213 10.87 4.69 -14.79
N ILE A 214 10.45 4.64 -13.52
CA ILE A 214 9.87 5.79 -12.84
C ILE A 214 10.90 6.64 -12.09
N TRP A 215 12.04 6.08 -11.74
CA TRP A 215 13.05 6.78 -10.95
C TRP A 215 13.50 8.14 -11.51
N PRO A 216 13.68 8.32 -12.83
CA PRO A 216 14.03 9.61 -13.40
C PRO A 216 13.00 10.71 -13.14
N CYS A 217 11.72 10.34 -12.91
CA CYS A 217 10.63 11.29 -12.68
C CYS A 217 10.59 11.81 -11.25
N LEU A 218 11.26 11.13 -10.33
CA LEU A 218 11.41 11.59 -8.96
C LEU A 218 12.50 12.65 -8.91
N LYS A 219 12.19 13.82 -8.31
CA LYS A 219 13.16 14.90 -8.11
C LYS A 219 14.29 14.46 -7.17
N PRO A 220 15.50 15.05 -7.29
CA PRO A 220 16.50 14.97 -6.23
C PRO A 220 15.89 15.39 -4.89
N GLY A 221 16.20 14.67 -3.81
CA GLY A 221 15.60 14.87 -2.50
C GLY A 221 14.15 14.37 -2.35
N GLY A 222 13.53 13.92 -3.45
CA GLY A 222 12.17 13.39 -3.44
C GLY A 222 12.03 12.04 -2.74
N ILE A 223 10.80 11.65 -2.45
CA ILE A 223 10.47 10.46 -1.66
C ILE A 223 9.83 9.40 -2.55
N LEU A 224 10.40 8.20 -2.54
CA LEU A 224 9.79 6.99 -3.06
C LEU A 224 9.14 6.23 -1.90
N ILE A 225 7.85 5.93 -2.01
CA ILE A 225 7.14 5.01 -1.12
C ILE A 225 6.94 3.71 -1.89
N TYR A 226 7.52 2.63 -1.40
CA TYR A 226 7.41 1.29 -1.98
C TYR A 226 6.52 0.43 -1.10
N SER A 227 5.52 -0.21 -1.67
CA SER A 227 4.64 -1.12 -0.94
C SER A 227 4.25 -2.34 -1.77
N THR A 228 3.98 -3.43 -1.07
CA THR A 228 3.43 -4.68 -1.61
C THR A 228 2.41 -5.25 -0.63
N CYS A 229 1.60 -6.20 -1.09
CA CYS A 229 0.75 -7.04 -0.24
C CYS A 229 1.26 -8.49 -0.20
N THR A 230 2.55 -8.69 0.03
CA THR A 230 3.16 -10.02 0.07
C THR A 230 4.10 -10.17 1.27
N TYR A 231 4.45 -11.41 1.61
CA TYR A 231 5.31 -11.73 2.78
C TYR A 231 6.75 -12.07 2.37
N ASN A 232 6.99 -12.52 1.13
CA ASN A 232 8.30 -12.97 0.73
C ASN A 232 9.32 -11.82 0.66
N THR A 233 10.54 -12.10 1.05
CA THR A 233 11.62 -11.11 1.05
C THR A 233 12.11 -10.78 -0.34
N ARG A 234 11.85 -11.63 -1.33
CA ARG A 234 12.26 -11.44 -2.72
C ARG A 234 11.66 -10.15 -3.31
N GLU A 235 10.35 -9.98 -3.10
CA GLU A 235 9.60 -8.81 -3.57
C GLU A 235 9.70 -7.62 -2.60
N ASP A 236 10.08 -7.85 -1.35
CA ASP A 236 10.10 -6.85 -0.28
C ASP A 236 11.53 -6.37 0.02
N GLU A 237 12.21 -6.90 1.04
CA GLU A 237 13.51 -6.41 1.50
C GLU A 237 14.61 -6.49 0.44
N GLU A 238 14.62 -7.51 -0.41
CA GLU A 238 15.60 -7.61 -1.48
C GLU A 238 15.44 -6.49 -2.50
N ASN A 239 14.21 -6.08 -2.80
CA ASN A 239 13.97 -4.92 -3.66
C ASN A 239 14.39 -3.61 -3.00
N ILE A 240 14.16 -3.43 -1.70
CA ILE A 240 14.63 -2.25 -0.97
C ILE A 240 16.15 -2.19 -0.97
N THR A 241 16.81 -3.30 -0.74
CA THR A 241 18.28 -3.40 -0.80
C THR A 241 18.79 -3.03 -2.19
N TRP A 242 18.16 -3.56 -3.23
CA TRP A 242 18.51 -3.24 -4.62
C TRP A 242 18.30 -1.76 -4.95
N ILE A 243 17.17 -1.16 -4.57
CA ILE A 243 16.90 0.28 -4.79
C ILE A 243 17.99 1.14 -4.13
N ARG A 244 18.41 0.79 -2.93
CA ARG A 244 19.47 1.49 -2.23
C ARG A 244 20.82 1.37 -2.94
N GLN A 245 21.16 0.19 -3.41
CA GLN A 245 22.43 -0.08 -4.10
C GLN A 245 22.47 0.53 -5.49
N GLU A 246 21.39 0.38 -6.25
CA GLU A 246 21.34 0.84 -7.64
C GLU A 246 21.22 2.35 -7.76
N PHE A 247 20.43 2.98 -6.90
CA PHE A 247 20.08 4.39 -7.01
C PHE A 247 20.64 5.26 -5.87
N GLY A 248 21.35 4.69 -4.93
CA GLY A 248 21.86 5.43 -3.77
C GLY A 248 20.77 5.95 -2.82
N ALA A 249 19.58 5.39 -2.88
CA ALA A 249 18.44 5.85 -2.09
C ALA A 249 18.65 5.62 -0.59
N GLU A 250 18.28 6.62 0.22
CA GLU A 250 18.40 6.59 1.67
C GLU A 250 17.07 6.22 2.33
N PRO A 251 17.03 5.20 3.21
CA PRO A 251 15.81 4.84 3.92
C PRO A 251 15.35 5.95 4.87
N LEU A 252 14.04 6.17 4.91
CA LEU A 252 13.41 7.14 5.79
C LEU A 252 12.72 6.42 6.95
N PRO A 253 13.16 6.62 8.21
CA PRO A 253 12.57 5.97 9.37
C PRO A 253 11.25 6.62 9.78
N LEU A 254 10.33 5.79 10.27
CA LEU A 254 9.10 6.20 10.92
C LEU A 254 9.12 5.77 12.39
N ALA A 255 8.67 6.65 13.27
CA ALA A 255 8.43 6.29 14.66
C ALA A 255 7.13 5.49 14.74
N VAL A 256 7.25 4.21 15.08
CA VAL A 256 6.11 3.29 15.18
C VAL A 256 6.00 2.82 16.64
N PRO A 257 4.91 3.14 17.35
CA PRO A 257 4.67 2.64 18.68
C PRO A 257 4.63 1.11 18.72
N ALA A 258 5.24 0.51 19.74
CA ALA A 258 5.33 -0.94 19.88
C ALA A 258 3.96 -1.61 19.98
N GLU A 259 2.98 -0.94 20.56
CA GLU A 259 1.60 -1.41 20.69
C GLU A 259 0.85 -1.57 19.37
N TRP A 260 1.37 -1.02 18.27
CA TRP A 260 0.79 -1.24 16.94
C TRP A 260 1.14 -2.62 16.36
N ASN A 261 2.11 -3.33 16.97
CA ASN A 261 2.58 -4.65 16.55
C ASN A 261 3.05 -4.72 15.09
N ILE A 262 3.47 -3.59 14.53
CA ILE A 262 4.09 -3.53 13.21
C ILE A 262 5.53 -4.02 13.36
N THR A 263 5.95 -4.94 12.50
CA THR A 263 7.28 -5.54 12.57
C THR A 263 8.23 -4.95 11.54
N GLY A 264 9.51 -5.27 11.67
CA GLY A 264 10.55 -4.88 10.74
C GLY A 264 10.88 -5.95 9.71
N SER A 265 12.12 -5.95 9.23
CA SER A 265 12.62 -6.88 8.23
C SER A 265 12.53 -8.34 8.67
N LEU A 266 12.09 -9.21 7.75
CA LEU A 266 12.20 -10.65 7.86
C LEU A 266 13.52 -11.18 7.25
N LEU A 267 14.24 -10.34 6.51
CA LEU A 267 15.54 -10.70 5.94
C LEU A 267 16.65 -10.33 6.92
N VAL A 268 17.43 -11.32 7.33
CA VAL A 268 18.58 -11.14 8.23
C VAL A 268 19.63 -10.26 7.57
N GLY A 269 20.20 -9.30 8.33
CA GLY A 269 21.28 -8.43 7.86
C GLY A 269 20.82 -7.20 7.06
N VAL A 270 19.51 -6.94 6.99
CA VAL A 270 18.97 -5.70 6.42
C VAL A 270 18.72 -4.71 7.54
N ASP A 271 19.50 -3.63 7.56
CA ASP A 271 19.40 -2.54 8.57
C ASP A 271 18.41 -1.43 8.15
N ALA A 272 17.87 -1.51 6.94
CA ALA A 272 16.91 -0.51 6.47
C ALA A 272 15.59 -0.59 7.25
N PRO A 273 15.05 0.54 7.72
CA PRO A 273 13.72 0.57 8.31
C PRO A 273 12.68 0.20 7.26
N VAL A 274 12.02 -0.94 7.48
CA VAL A 274 10.89 -1.44 6.71
C VAL A 274 9.77 -1.81 7.66
N TYR A 275 8.54 -1.81 7.17
CA TYR A 275 7.35 -1.96 8.01
C TYR A 275 6.49 -3.09 7.44
N ARG A 276 6.28 -4.12 8.27
CA ARG A 276 5.50 -5.31 7.93
C ARG A 276 4.26 -5.41 8.77
N PHE A 277 3.16 -5.68 8.10
CA PHE A 277 1.87 -5.98 8.70
C PHE A 277 1.58 -7.46 8.47
N LEU A 278 1.45 -8.19 9.56
CA LEU A 278 1.23 -9.63 9.53
C LEU A 278 -0.12 -9.93 10.20
N PRO A 279 -1.01 -10.72 9.56
CA PRO A 279 -2.37 -10.95 10.05
C PRO A 279 -2.46 -11.53 11.46
N HIS A 280 -1.43 -12.21 11.94
CA HIS A 280 -1.36 -12.75 13.30
C HIS A 280 -0.86 -11.74 14.34
N LYS A 281 -0.37 -10.58 13.92
CA LYS A 281 0.14 -9.52 14.80
C LYS A 281 -0.67 -8.23 14.73
N THR A 282 -1.15 -7.87 13.55
CA THR A 282 -1.97 -6.67 13.32
C THR A 282 -3.37 -7.05 12.86
N GLN A 283 -4.35 -6.25 13.21
CA GLN A 283 -5.72 -6.45 12.73
C GLN A 283 -5.84 -5.91 11.30
N GLY A 284 -5.54 -6.75 10.33
CA GLY A 284 -5.52 -6.41 8.91
C GLY A 284 -4.95 -7.55 8.07
N GLU A 285 -4.71 -7.26 6.80
CA GLU A 285 -4.08 -8.17 5.86
C GLU A 285 -2.56 -7.99 5.81
N GLY A 286 -1.87 -8.85 5.07
CA GLY A 286 -0.45 -8.73 4.83
C GLY A 286 -0.12 -7.48 4.01
N PHE A 287 0.85 -6.72 4.48
CA PHE A 287 1.31 -5.49 3.83
C PHE A 287 2.78 -5.22 4.17
N PHE A 288 3.50 -4.64 3.22
CA PHE A 288 4.87 -4.21 3.36
C PHE A 288 5.02 -2.78 2.86
N LEU A 289 5.73 -1.94 3.60
CA LEU A 289 6.03 -0.57 3.18
C LEU A 289 7.44 -0.19 3.57
N ALA A 290 8.12 0.52 2.67
CA ALA A 290 9.35 1.25 2.94
C ALA A 290 9.30 2.62 2.26
N ALA A 291 9.87 3.62 2.91
CA ALA A 291 10.06 4.96 2.35
C ALA A 291 11.54 5.24 2.16
N LEU A 292 11.88 5.80 1.01
CA LEU A 292 13.26 6.07 0.60
C LEU A 292 13.37 7.48 0.03
N ARG A 293 14.50 8.14 0.28
CA ARG A 293 14.82 9.45 -0.29
C ARG A 293 15.79 9.31 -1.44
N LYS A 294 15.50 9.94 -2.56
CA LYS A 294 16.45 10.08 -3.66
C LYS A 294 17.57 11.04 -3.25
N PRO A 295 18.85 10.73 -3.54
CA PRO A 295 19.95 11.67 -3.32
C PRO A 295 19.67 13.03 -3.94
N GLU A 296 20.24 14.09 -3.33
CA GLU A 296 20.10 15.46 -3.83
C GLU A 296 20.98 15.74 -5.06
N GLU A 297 22.03 14.91 -5.24
CA GLU A 297 22.96 14.96 -6.39
C GLU A 297 23.16 13.58 -7.01
#